data_2155e241aa9cc36e32a11e90f1200394
#
_entry.id   2155e241aa9cc36e32a11e90f1200394
#
_cell.length_a   1.000
_cell.length_b   1.000
_cell.length_c   1.000
_cell.angle_alpha   90.00
_cell.angle_beta   90.00
_cell.angle_gamma   90.00
#
_symmetry.space_group_name_H-M   'P 1'
#
loop_
_entity.id
_entity.type
_entity.pdbx_description
1 polymer ?
#
loop_
_entity_poly.entity_id
_entity_poly.type
_entity_poly.pdbx_seq_one_letter_code
_entity_poly.pdbx_strand_id
1 'polypeptide(L)'
;MFLFGLKTAGLVPVMGLLVAPAFPVLAQEANNLPPDKSGYNLFNPVPENLMRELSPDRPDQTESAYTVDAGHYQLEMDFANFTYDKTDGTTTKAWDVGDFNIKAGLLNNVDVQLVYDNYLNVHTEDSSGKSTPQSGFGDLTTRLKVNLWGDDSGKTAFALLPYVTFPTSTENSGNNAVEGGVIFPLAVSLPYDFDLSLETAASLVRNDDNGGYHEEFIASASVDHQIIGKLSGFLEFFSNFTTESHAGWAGTVDTGLEYLVTKNIQLDCDCYFGVTRAAADFNPFAGITVRF
;
A
#
# COMPACT_ATOMS: atom_id res chain seq x y z
N MET A 1 7.78 -50.86 22.32
CA MET A 1 7.07 -51.54 21.24
C MET A 1 5.66 -51.02 21.20
N PHE A 2 5.39 -50.07 20.36
CA PHE A 2 4.20 -49.75 19.58
C PHE A 2 4.41 -48.40 18.92
N LEU A 3 4.66 -48.45 17.63
CA LEU A 3 4.66 -47.33 16.70
C LEU A 3 3.22 -46.84 16.47
N PHE A 4 3.01 -45.54 16.54
CA PHE A 4 1.89 -44.91 15.86
C PHE A 4 2.44 -43.81 14.90
N GLY A 5 2.36 -44.11 13.61
CA GLY A 5 2.68 -43.16 12.59
C GLY A 5 1.52 -42.15 12.42
N LEU A 6 1.82 -40.85 12.49
CA LEU A 6 0.91 -39.82 12.04
C LEU A 6 1.08 -39.64 10.52
N LYS A 7 -0.01 -39.84 9.80
CA LYS A 7 -0.14 -39.55 8.38
C LYS A 7 -0.25 -38.02 8.22
N THR A 8 0.68 -37.43 7.49
CA THR A 8 0.57 -36.07 6.97
C THR A 8 -0.53 -36.03 5.90
N ALA A 9 -1.60 -35.31 6.20
CA ALA A 9 -2.61 -34.96 5.21
C ALA A 9 -2.09 -33.73 4.42
N GLY A 10 -1.71 -33.95 3.16
CA GLY A 10 -1.35 -32.86 2.27
C GLY A 10 -2.60 -32.04 1.94
N LEU A 11 -2.55 -30.74 2.22
CA LEU A 11 -3.49 -29.79 1.66
C LEU A 11 -3.11 -29.55 0.19
N VAL A 12 -4.03 -29.91 -0.71
CA VAL A 12 -3.97 -29.56 -2.13
C VAL A 12 -4.56 -28.14 -2.25
N PRO A 13 -3.86 -27.15 -2.81
CA PRO A 13 -4.48 -25.86 -3.08
C PRO A 13 -5.46 -26.02 -4.25
N VAL A 14 -6.74 -25.83 -3.97
CA VAL A 14 -7.78 -25.71 -5.01
C VAL A 14 -7.67 -24.30 -5.58
N MET A 15 -6.97 -24.18 -6.68
CA MET A 15 -6.99 -22.99 -7.53
C MET A 15 -8.33 -22.96 -8.27
N GLY A 16 -9.31 -22.29 -7.68
CA GLY A 16 -10.61 -22.07 -8.30
C GLY A 16 -10.50 -21.08 -9.44
N LEU A 17 -10.59 -21.58 -10.68
CA LEU A 17 -10.71 -20.76 -11.87
C LEU A 17 -12.08 -20.07 -11.83
N LEU A 18 -12.14 -18.78 -11.49
CA LEU A 18 -13.33 -17.97 -11.62
C LEU A 18 -13.58 -17.69 -13.10
N VAL A 19 -14.43 -18.50 -13.73
CA VAL A 19 -15.00 -18.19 -15.04
C VAL A 19 -16.08 -17.15 -14.84
N ALA A 20 -15.78 -15.89 -15.14
CA ALA A 20 -16.77 -14.83 -15.15
C ALA A 20 -17.78 -15.08 -16.30
N PRO A 21 -19.09 -15.00 -16.05
CA PRO A 21 -20.08 -15.05 -17.13
C PRO A 21 -19.96 -13.77 -17.97
N ALA A 22 -19.81 -13.92 -19.28
CA ALA A 22 -19.88 -12.82 -20.23
C ALA A 22 -21.32 -12.28 -20.26
N PHE A 23 -21.54 -11.12 -19.64
CA PHE A 23 -22.80 -10.39 -19.83
C PHE A 23 -22.77 -9.68 -21.18
N PRO A 24 -23.86 -9.67 -21.95
CA PRO A 24 -23.92 -8.91 -23.19
C PRO A 24 -23.85 -7.42 -22.87
N VAL A 25 -22.81 -6.76 -23.32
CA VAL A 25 -22.69 -5.30 -23.31
C VAL A 25 -23.76 -4.76 -24.25
N LEU A 26 -24.80 -4.14 -23.69
CA LEU A 26 -25.78 -3.38 -24.46
C LEU A 26 -25.07 -2.15 -25.03
N ALA A 27 -24.96 -2.12 -26.34
CA ALA A 27 -24.39 -1.02 -27.12
C ALA A 27 -25.27 0.25 -27.00
N GLN A 28 -24.98 1.11 -26.01
CA GLN A 28 -25.51 2.47 -25.96
C GLN A 28 -24.63 3.42 -25.11
N GLU A 29 -23.33 3.52 -25.39
CA GLU A 29 -22.47 4.61 -24.91
C GLU A 29 -21.48 5.09 -25.99
N ALA A 30 -21.99 5.39 -27.18
CA ALA A 30 -21.14 5.79 -28.30
C ALA A 30 -20.70 7.28 -28.28
N ASN A 31 -21.00 8.07 -27.24
CA ASN A 31 -20.75 9.52 -27.24
C ASN A 31 -19.95 10.11 -26.05
N ASN A 32 -19.44 9.30 -25.14
CA ASN A 32 -18.60 9.81 -24.03
C ASN A 32 -17.32 8.97 -23.89
N LEU A 33 -16.56 8.83 -24.97
CA LEU A 33 -15.20 8.31 -24.82
C LEU A 33 -14.37 9.34 -24.05
N PRO A 34 -13.55 8.91 -23.08
CA PRO A 34 -12.62 9.81 -22.41
C PRO A 34 -11.71 10.48 -23.43
N PRO A 35 -11.22 11.70 -23.15
CA PRO A 35 -10.32 12.38 -24.05
C PRO A 35 -9.06 11.53 -24.27
N ASP A 36 -8.59 11.49 -25.53
CA ASP A 36 -7.33 10.80 -25.84
C ASP A 36 -6.16 11.55 -25.20
N LYS A 37 -5.52 10.93 -24.23
CA LYS A 37 -4.36 11.46 -23.52
C LYS A 37 -3.04 10.80 -23.94
N SER A 38 -3.03 9.92 -24.94
CA SER A 38 -1.83 9.16 -25.37
C SER A 38 -0.67 10.03 -25.85
N GLY A 39 -0.94 11.29 -26.24
CA GLY A 39 0.10 12.24 -26.65
C GLY A 39 0.81 12.97 -25.51
N TYR A 40 0.34 12.84 -24.27
CA TYR A 40 0.96 13.50 -23.12
C TYR A 40 2.06 12.61 -22.50
N ASN A 41 3.06 13.27 -21.92
CA ASN A 41 4.21 12.62 -21.29
C ASN A 41 4.87 13.61 -20.29
N LEU A 42 5.92 13.18 -19.61
CA LEU A 42 6.64 13.99 -18.62
C LEU A 42 7.00 15.41 -19.10
N PHE A 43 7.29 15.59 -20.39
CA PHE A 43 7.70 16.89 -20.98
C PHE A 43 6.57 17.61 -21.74
N ASN A 44 5.42 16.96 -21.86
CA ASN A 44 4.19 17.52 -22.45
C ASN A 44 3.03 17.17 -21.50
N PRO A 45 2.80 17.98 -20.43
CA PRO A 45 1.87 17.64 -19.36
C PRO A 45 0.42 17.63 -19.82
N VAL A 46 -0.37 16.80 -19.15
CA VAL A 46 -1.84 16.80 -19.27
C VAL A 46 -2.37 18.15 -18.78
N PRO A 47 -3.21 18.87 -19.58
CA PRO A 47 -3.83 20.11 -19.13
C PRO A 47 -4.71 19.91 -17.89
N GLU A 48 -4.77 20.90 -17.00
CA GLU A 48 -5.50 20.80 -15.71
C GLU A 48 -6.98 20.38 -15.84
N ASN A 49 -7.64 20.76 -16.94
CA ASN A 49 -9.04 20.41 -17.20
C ASN A 49 -9.25 18.98 -17.69
N LEU A 50 -8.18 18.27 -17.98
CA LEU A 50 -8.18 16.86 -18.38
C LEU A 50 -7.57 15.94 -17.30
N MET A 51 -7.04 16.52 -16.21
CA MET A 51 -6.48 15.72 -15.11
C MET A 51 -7.56 14.87 -14.46
N ARG A 52 -7.16 13.68 -14.01
CA ARG A 52 -7.98 12.76 -13.20
C ARG A 52 -8.27 13.37 -11.83
N GLU A 53 -9.21 12.81 -11.14
CA GLU A 53 -9.36 13.04 -9.71
C GLU A 53 -8.08 12.65 -8.96
N LEU A 54 -7.86 13.24 -7.80
CA LEU A 54 -6.71 12.89 -6.97
C LEU A 54 -6.93 11.48 -6.41
N SER A 55 -6.00 10.58 -6.66
CA SER A 55 -6.04 9.19 -6.16
C SER A 55 -4.69 8.85 -5.53
N PRO A 56 -4.50 9.17 -4.24
CA PRO A 56 -3.30 8.80 -3.51
C PRO A 56 -3.22 7.29 -3.27
N ASP A 57 -2.03 6.82 -2.85
CA ASP A 57 -1.84 5.48 -2.29
C ASP A 57 -2.04 5.48 -0.77
N ARG A 58 -2.37 6.61 -0.18
CA ARG A 58 -2.66 6.81 1.25
C ARG A 58 -4.12 7.26 1.45
N PRO A 59 -4.76 7.04 2.61
CA PRO A 59 -4.13 6.62 3.89
C PRO A 59 -4.15 5.12 4.17
N ASP A 60 -4.94 4.33 3.45
CA ASP A 60 -4.98 2.88 3.61
C ASP A 60 -3.67 2.21 3.16
N GLN A 61 -3.48 0.93 3.48
CA GLN A 61 -2.30 0.17 3.09
C GLN A 61 -2.43 -0.40 1.66
N THR A 62 -3.66 -0.42 1.12
CA THR A 62 -3.96 -0.88 -0.24
C THR A 62 -3.55 0.17 -1.27
N GLU A 63 -2.63 -0.16 -2.14
CA GLU A 63 -2.16 0.75 -3.20
C GLU A 63 -3.25 1.07 -4.22
N SER A 64 -3.30 2.31 -4.67
CA SER A 64 -4.20 2.76 -5.73
C SER A 64 -3.83 2.13 -7.09
N ALA A 65 -4.83 1.72 -7.87
CA ALA A 65 -4.63 1.24 -9.23
C ALA A 65 -4.38 2.37 -10.26
N TYR A 66 -4.55 3.62 -9.86
CA TYR A 66 -4.44 4.78 -10.75
C TYR A 66 -3.04 5.38 -10.74
N THR A 67 -2.63 5.92 -11.91
CA THR A 67 -1.34 6.61 -12.05
C THR A 67 -1.49 8.12 -11.94
N VAL A 68 -0.40 8.81 -11.61
CA VAL A 68 -0.34 10.28 -11.69
C VAL A 68 -0.39 10.70 -13.17
N ASP A 69 -1.18 11.72 -13.50
CA ASP A 69 -1.27 12.25 -14.88
C ASP A 69 0.10 12.63 -15.42
N ALA A 70 0.34 12.34 -16.70
CA ALA A 70 1.59 12.63 -17.38
C ALA A 70 2.04 14.08 -17.21
N GLY A 71 3.30 14.31 -16.82
CA GLY A 71 3.90 15.61 -16.61
C GLY A 71 3.52 16.30 -15.30
N HIS A 72 2.77 15.62 -14.42
CA HIS A 72 2.45 16.08 -13.07
C HIS A 72 3.23 15.31 -12.02
N TYR A 73 3.35 15.91 -10.84
CA TYR A 73 4.02 15.32 -9.68
C TYR A 73 3.03 15.24 -8.50
N GLN A 74 3.20 14.23 -7.67
CA GLN A 74 2.42 14.05 -6.45
C GLN A 74 3.37 13.73 -5.29
N LEU A 75 3.20 14.44 -4.19
CA LEU A 75 3.87 14.17 -2.92
C LEU A 75 2.83 13.64 -1.94
N GLU A 76 3.09 12.50 -1.37
CA GLU A 76 2.35 11.93 -0.25
C GLU A 76 3.29 11.85 0.94
N MET A 77 2.89 12.34 2.10
CA MET A 77 3.81 12.47 3.23
C MET A 77 3.08 12.32 4.57
N ASP A 78 3.66 11.54 5.47
CA ASP A 78 3.27 11.51 6.87
C ASP A 78 3.82 12.73 7.61
N PHE A 79 2.97 13.42 8.36
CA PHE A 79 3.46 14.39 9.35
C PHE A 79 4.12 13.67 10.51
N ALA A 80 3.45 12.66 11.01
CA ALA A 80 3.93 11.76 12.05
C ALA A 80 3.12 10.47 12.02
N ASN A 81 3.79 9.37 12.26
CA ASN A 81 3.25 8.04 12.39
C ASN A 81 3.74 7.46 13.72
N PHE A 82 2.86 6.90 14.52
CA PHE A 82 3.19 6.32 15.81
C PHE A 82 2.77 4.86 15.86
N THR A 83 3.72 3.96 16.09
CA THR A 83 3.45 2.53 16.29
C THR A 83 3.60 2.16 17.75
N TYR A 84 2.63 1.42 18.26
CA TYR A 84 2.67 0.78 19.57
C TYR A 84 2.44 -0.72 19.42
N ASP A 85 3.34 -1.51 20.01
CA ASP A 85 3.20 -2.96 20.10
C ASP A 85 3.62 -3.47 21.48
N LYS A 86 2.87 -4.44 21.99
CA LYS A 86 3.21 -5.12 23.23
C LYS A 86 3.04 -6.62 23.08
N THR A 87 4.12 -7.29 22.73
CA THR A 87 4.15 -8.73 22.46
C THR A 87 5.19 -9.41 23.33
N ASP A 88 4.81 -10.55 23.98
CA ASP A 88 5.68 -11.44 24.77
C ASP A 88 6.48 -10.74 25.89
N GLY A 89 5.90 -9.71 26.50
CA GLY A 89 6.54 -8.94 27.58
C GLY A 89 7.51 -7.88 27.10
N THR A 90 7.64 -7.71 25.80
CA THR A 90 8.37 -6.60 25.14
C THR A 90 7.37 -5.52 24.74
N THR A 91 7.70 -4.26 24.97
CA THR A 91 6.92 -3.11 24.50
C THR A 91 7.76 -2.32 23.52
N THR A 92 7.25 -2.13 22.31
CA THR A 92 7.87 -1.32 21.26
C THR A 92 7.02 -0.07 21.02
N LYS A 93 7.67 1.07 20.95
CA LYS A 93 7.09 2.35 20.54
C LYS A 93 7.98 2.92 19.44
N ALA A 94 7.40 3.16 18.29
CA ALA A 94 8.12 3.78 17.17
C ALA A 94 7.44 5.09 16.77
N TRP A 95 8.24 6.03 16.34
CA TRP A 95 7.81 7.26 15.69
C TRP A 95 8.52 7.37 14.35
N ASP A 96 7.73 7.54 13.30
CA ASP A 96 8.20 7.85 11.96
C ASP A 96 7.74 9.27 11.62
N VAL A 97 8.63 10.08 11.10
CA VAL A 97 8.36 11.50 10.85
C VAL A 97 8.81 11.89 9.46
N GLY A 98 7.86 12.35 8.67
CA GLY A 98 8.14 12.89 7.35
C GLY A 98 8.44 11.82 6.30
N ASP A 99 7.98 10.59 6.48
CA ASP A 99 8.05 9.56 5.45
C ASP A 99 7.25 10.00 4.24
N PHE A 100 7.78 9.78 3.06
CA PHE A 100 7.17 10.31 1.87
C PHE A 100 7.27 9.38 0.66
N ASN A 101 6.29 9.54 -0.24
CA ASN A 101 6.29 8.99 -1.59
C ASN A 101 6.17 10.14 -2.59
N ILE A 102 7.20 10.33 -3.42
CA ILE A 102 7.17 11.29 -4.52
C ILE A 102 6.90 10.52 -5.81
N LYS A 103 5.84 10.90 -6.51
CA LYS A 103 5.41 10.29 -7.77
C LYS A 103 5.56 11.28 -8.93
N ALA A 104 5.95 10.80 -10.10
CA ALA A 104 6.02 11.57 -11.33
C ALA A 104 5.34 10.82 -12.48
N GLY A 105 4.32 11.40 -13.08
CA GLY A 105 3.64 10.88 -14.26
C GLY A 105 4.52 10.93 -15.50
N LEU A 106 4.98 9.78 -15.96
CA LEU A 106 5.85 9.66 -17.13
C LEU A 106 5.05 9.65 -18.44
N LEU A 107 4.00 8.85 -18.47
CA LEU A 107 3.06 8.66 -19.58
C LEU A 107 1.62 8.70 -19.03
N ASN A 108 0.63 8.61 -19.89
CA ASN A 108 -0.76 8.63 -19.44
C ASN A 108 -1.09 7.52 -18.42
N ASN A 109 -0.45 6.37 -18.54
CA ASN A 109 -0.70 5.19 -17.71
C ASN A 109 0.55 4.65 -17.02
N VAL A 110 1.60 5.49 -16.86
CA VAL A 110 2.86 5.09 -16.21
C VAL A 110 3.35 6.21 -15.33
N ASP A 111 3.61 5.93 -14.07
CA ASP A 111 4.35 6.79 -13.17
C ASP A 111 5.55 6.08 -12.53
N VAL A 112 6.51 6.86 -12.07
CA VAL A 112 7.63 6.42 -11.24
C VAL A 112 7.48 7.03 -9.87
N GLN A 113 7.84 6.26 -8.83
CA GLN A 113 7.69 6.64 -7.44
C GLN A 113 8.99 6.43 -6.67
N LEU A 114 9.27 7.32 -5.73
CA LEU A 114 10.37 7.23 -4.78
C LEU A 114 9.78 7.30 -3.38
N VAL A 115 9.86 6.21 -2.64
CA VAL A 115 9.42 6.11 -1.24
C VAL A 115 10.65 6.16 -0.34
N TYR A 116 10.59 6.97 0.70
CA TYR A 116 11.68 7.12 1.64
C TYR A 116 11.17 7.30 3.07
N ASP A 117 11.68 6.44 3.96
CA ASP A 117 11.41 6.52 5.40
C ASP A 117 12.39 7.55 5.98
N ASN A 118 11.89 8.76 6.20
CA ASN A 118 12.75 9.91 6.45
C ASN A 118 13.40 9.88 7.84
N TYR A 119 12.63 9.65 8.92
CA TYR A 119 13.23 9.56 10.26
C TYR A 119 12.43 8.64 11.17
N LEU A 120 13.10 7.55 11.58
CA LEU A 120 12.60 6.55 12.49
C LEU A 120 13.21 6.71 13.88
N ASN A 121 12.40 6.66 14.93
CA ASN A 121 12.82 6.57 16.33
C ASN A 121 12.07 5.42 17.03
N VAL A 122 12.77 4.35 17.36
CA VAL A 122 12.23 3.16 17.99
C VAL A 122 12.73 3.07 19.44
N HIS A 123 11.82 2.79 20.34
CA HIS A 123 12.08 2.56 21.75
C HIS A 123 11.50 1.20 22.16
N THR A 124 12.37 0.24 22.39
CA THR A 124 12.00 -1.10 22.82
C THR A 124 12.36 -1.30 24.30
N GLU A 125 11.42 -1.76 25.11
CA GLU A 125 11.57 -2.09 26.52
C GLU A 125 11.23 -3.56 26.75
N ASP A 126 12.17 -4.33 27.25
CA ASP A 126 11.97 -5.74 27.56
C ASP A 126 11.27 -5.95 28.95
N SER A 127 10.91 -7.21 29.25
CA SER A 127 10.23 -7.57 30.50
C SER A 127 11.04 -7.29 31.78
N SER A 128 12.35 -7.02 31.66
CA SER A 128 13.21 -6.62 32.78
C SER A 128 13.26 -5.11 32.99
N GLY A 129 12.62 -4.33 32.13
CA GLY A 129 12.66 -2.87 32.11
C GLY A 129 13.92 -2.31 31.45
N LYS A 130 14.70 -3.15 30.76
CA LYS A 130 15.83 -2.67 29.96
C LYS A 130 15.31 -2.04 28.67
N SER A 131 15.69 -0.79 28.45
CA SER A 131 15.33 -0.01 27.27
C SER A 131 16.47 0.03 26.25
N THR A 132 16.12 -0.09 24.98
CA THR A 132 17.03 0.01 23.84
C THR A 132 16.45 1.03 22.86
N PRO A 133 16.97 2.27 22.84
CA PRO A 133 16.59 3.27 21.84
C PRO A 133 17.38 3.04 20.55
N GLN A 134 16.72 3.25 19.43
CA GLN A 134 17.31 3.24 18.10
C GLN A 134 16.72 4.39 17.28
N SER A 135 17.53 5.05 16.46
CA SER A 135 17.02 6.07 15.55
C SER A 135 17.88 6.16 14.30
N GLY A 136 17.26 6.56 13.21
CA GLY A 136 17.96 6.67 11.93
C GLY A 136 17.03 7.03 10.80
N PHE A 137 17.58 6.95 9.59
CA PHE A 137 16.85 7.05 8.32
C PHE A 137 16.63 5.64 7.78
N GLY A 138 15.51 5.43 7.11
CA GLY A 138 15.18 4.14 6.50
C GLY A 138 15.75 3.95 5.10
N ASP A 139 15.20 2.98 4.40
CA ASP A 139 15.64 2.59 3.07
C ASP A 139 14.91 3.40 1.98
N LEU A 140 15.55 3.53 0.82
CA LEU A 140 14.95 4.11 -0.37
C LEU A 140 14.32 3.00 -1.22
N THR A 141 13.03 3.12 -1.50
CA THR A 141 12.31 2.26 -2.44
C THR A 141 12.00 3.00 -3.73
N THR A 142 12.28 2.35 -4.86
CA THR A 142 11.90 2.83 -6.20
C THR A 142 10.81 1.93 -6.75
N ARG A 143 9.73 2.54 -7.25
CA ARG A 143 8.57 1.84 -7.80
C ARG A 143 8.26 2.32 -9.21
N LEU A 144 7.68 1.46 -10.04
CA LEU A 144 7.15 1.82 -11.36
C LEU A 144 5.70 1.34 -11.44
N LYS A 145 4.73 2.25 -11.39
CA LYS A 145 3.32 1.91 -11.57
C LYS A 145 2.97 1.93 -13.05
N VAL A 146 2.38 0.85 -13.55
CA VAL A 146 1.86 0.73 -14.92
C VAL A 146 0.38 0.33 -14.83
N ASN A 147 -0.51 1.27 -15.10
CA ASN A 147 -1.93 0.96 -15.22
C ASN A 147 -2.18 0.22 -16.53
N LEU A 148 -2.82 -0.95 -16.45
CA LEU A 148 -3.12 -1.81 -17.59
C LEU A 148 -4.48 -1.51 -18.20
N TRP A 149 -5.43 -1.02 -17.38
CA TRP A 149 -6.74 -0.51 -17.81
C TRP A 149 -7.41 0.31 -16.71
N GLY A 150 -8.32 1.19 -17.09
CA GLY A 150 -9.24 1.88 -16.19
C GLY A 150 -8.77 3.24 -15.68
N ASP A 151 -7.58 3.70 -16.03
CA ASP A 151 -7.01 4.97 -15.56
C ASP A 151 -7.89 6.19 -15.86
N ASP A 152 -8.49 6.23 -17.04
CA ASP A 152 -9.29 7.37 -17.51
C ASP A 152 -10.80 7.07 -17.54
N SER A 153 -11.23 5.84 -17.39
CA SER A 153 -12.64 5.46 -17.45
C SER A 153 -12.90 4.01 -17.10
N GLY A 154 -14.18 3.73 -16.82
CA GLY A 154 -14.64 2.38 -16.52
C GLY A 154 -15.00 2.22 -15.04
N LYS A 155 -15.48 1.05 -14.68
CA LYS A 155 -15.84 0.68 -13.30
C LYS A 155 -14.75 -0.08 -12.59
N THR A 156 -13.68 -0.39 -13.29
CA THR A 156 -12.53 -1.12 -12.74
C THR A 156 -11.25 -0.55 -13.30
N ALA A 157 -10.22 -0.49 -12.45
CA ALA A 157 -8.86 -0.17 -12.87
C ALA A 157 -7.90 -1.21 -12.28
N PHE A 158 -6.84 -1.54 -13.01
CA PHE A 158 -5.83 -2.50 -12.56
C PHE A 158 -4.44 -2.07 -12.98
N ALA A 159 -3.49 -2.20 -12.05
CA ALA A 159 -2.10 -1.84 -12.33
C ALA A 159 -1.11 -2.94 -11.92
N LEU A 160 0.11 -2.80 -12.39
CA LEU A 160 1.31 -3.49 -11.93
C LEU A 160 2.23 -2.46 -11.29
N LEU A 161 2.77 -2.78 -10.12
CA LEU A 161 3.66 -1.91 -9.38
C LEU A 161 4.90 -2.71 -8.91
N PRO A 162 5.84 -3.07 -9.81
CA PRO A 162 7.13 -3.62 -9.41
C PRO A 162 7.94 -2.58 -8.64
N TYR A 163 8.71 -3.05 -7.64
CA TYR A 163 9.55 -2.19 -6.82
C TYR A 163 10.87 -2.85 -6.42
N VAL A 164 11.84 -2.01 -6.07
CA VAL A 164 13.13 -2.40 -5.50
C VAL A 164 13.45 -1.46 -4.35
N THR A 165 13.79 -2.02 -3.21
CA THR A 165 14.29 -1.32 -2.02
C THR A 165 15.80 -1.45 -1.95
N PHE A 166 16.49 -0.31 -1.77
CA PHE A 166 17.94 -0.23 -1.69
C PHE A 166 18.36 -0.02 -0.24
N PRO A 167 19.42 -0.70 0.23
CA PRO A 167 19.91 -0.60 1.61
C PRO A 167 20.63 0.75 1.83
N THR A 168 19.88 1.82 1.93
CA THR A 168 20.38 3.19 2.14
C THR A 168 20.20 3.68 3.57
N SER A 169 19.55 2.88 4.43
CA SER A 169 19.26 3.18 5.82
C SER A 169 20.51 3.40 6.65
N THR A 170 20.36 4.11 7.74
CA THR A 170 21.38 4.15 8.79
C THR A 170 21.47 2.78 9.48
N GLU A 171 22.64 2.49 10.06
CA GLU A 171 22.93 1.22 10.72
C GLU A 171 21.79 0.81 11.69
N ASN A 172 21.28 -0.41 11.50
CA ASN A 172 20.15 -1.02 12.21
C ASN A 172 18.75 -0.39 11.99
N SER A 173 18.55 0.48 10.99
CA SER A 173 17.24 1.07 10.66
C SER A 173 16.62 0.50 9.39
N GLY A 174 17.21 -0.54 8.80
CA GLY A 174 16.73 -1.27 7.62
C GLY A 174 17.39 -2.65 7.54
N ASN A 175 17.04 -3.42 6.53
CA ASN A 175 17.46 -4.82 6.40
C ASN A 175 18.88 -5.01 5.81
N ASN A 176 19.56 -3.91 5.48
CA ASN A 176 20.92 -3.92 4.90
C ASN A 176 21.07 -4.82 3.66
N ALA A 177 20.00 -4.99 2.88
CA ALA A 177 19.97 -5.82 1.68
C ALA A 177 19.07 -5.18 0.61
N VAL A 178 19.31 -5.57 -0.65
CA VAL A 178 18.38 -5.22 -1.72
C VAL A 178 17.17 -6.15 -1.64
N GLU A 179 15.98 -5.56 -1.58
CA GLU A 179 14.71 -6.27 -1.52
C GLU A 179 13.84 -5.85 -2.69
N GLY A 180 12.73 -6.52 -2.91
CA GLY A 180 11.82 -6.10 -3.96
C GLY A 180 10.69 -7.08 -4.20
N GLY A 181 9.75 -6.63 -5.00
CA GLY A 181 8.54 -7.38 -5.26
C GLY A 181 7.69 -6.77 -6.35
N VAL A 182 6.46 -7.23 -6.41
CA VAL A 182 5.45 -6.70 -7.31
C VAL A 182 4.10 -6.65 -6.60
N ILE A 183 3.40 -5.53 -6.76
CA ILE A 183 2.07 -5.27 -6.22
C ILE A 183 1.08 -5.22 -7.38
N PHE A 184 -0.14 -5.72 -7.15
CA PHE A 184 -1.22 -5.84 -8.12
C PHE A 184 -2.49 -5.19 -7.58
N PRO A 185 -2.61 -3.85 -7.63
CA PRO A 185 -3.79 -3.15 -7.17
C PRO A 185 -4.93 -3.22 -8.20
N LEU A 186 -6.15 -3.45 -7.70
CA LEU A 186 -7.40 -3.48 -8.46
C LEU A 186 -8.43 -2.57 -7.78
N ALA A 187 -8.92 -1.56 -8.48
CA ALA A 187 -10.02 -0.72 -8.04
C ALA A 187 -11.33 -1.12 -8.72
N VAL A 188 -12.44 -1.08 -7.98
CA VAL A 188 -13.79 -1.41 -8.45
C VAL A 188 -14.79 -0.39 -7.91
N SER A 189 -15.38 0.44 -8.78
CA SER A 189 -16.46 1.34 -8.40
C SER A 189 -17.77 0.57 -8.21
N LEU A 190 -18.32 0.65 -7.02
CA LEU A 190 -19.55 -0.02 -6.60
C LEU A 190 -20.77 0.92 -6.68
N PRO A 191 -22.01 0.40 -6.62
CA PRO A 191 -23.20 1.23 -6.48
C PRO A 191 -23.18 2.07 -5.17
N TYR A 192 -23.90 3.20 -5.19
CA TYR A 192 -24.07 4.11 -4.04
C TYR A 192 -22.77 4.80 -3.60
N ASP A 193 -21.91 5.13 -4.55
CA ASP A 193 -20.67 5.88 -4.35
C ASP A 193 -19.71 5.19 -3.33
N PHE A 194 -19.70 3.86 -3.32
CA PHE A 194 -18.65 3.07 -2.68
C PHE A 194 -17.58 2.72 -3.70
N ASP A 195 -16.33 2.82 -3.28
CA ASP A 195 -15.18 2.32 -4.02
C ASP A 195 -14.54 1.16 -3.24
N LEU A 196 -14.21 0.08 -3.95
CA LEU A 196 -13.54 -1.08 -3.41
C LEU A 196 -12.15 -1.17 -4.05
N SER A 197 -11.13 -1.11 -3.21
CA SER A 197 -9.75 -1.37 -3.58
C SER A 197 -9.33 -2.74 -3.08
N LEU A 198 -8.67 -3.51 -3.93
CA LEU A 198 -8.14 -4.83 -3.62
C LEU A 198 -6.66 -4.87 -4.00
N GLU A 199 -5.87 -5.52 -3.21
CA GLU A 199 -4.45 -5.70 -3.50
C GLU A 199 -4.00 -7.13 -3.24
N THR A 200 -3.08 -7.59 -4.08
CA THR A 200 -2.21 -8.72 -3.76
C THR A 200 -0.78 -8.35 -4.11
N ALA A 201 0.19 -8.79 -3.30
CA ALA A 201 1.60 -8.57 -3.58
C ALA A 201 2.42 -9.82 -3.28
N ALA A 202 3.59 -9.90 -3.89
CA ALA A 202 4.61 -10.89 -3.61
C ALA A 202 5.99 -10.22 -3.58
N SER A 203 6.78 -10.50 -2.53
CA SER A 203 8.06 -9.86 -2.26
C SER A 203 9.12 -10.87 -1.86
N LEU A 204 10.38 -10.53 -2.11
CA LEU A 204 11.56 -11.18 -1.54
C LEU A 204 12.17 -10.24 -0.52
N VAL A 205 12.18 -10.65 0.73
CA VAL A 205 12.62 -9.88 1.90
C VAL A 205 13.77 -10.61 2.58
N ARG A 206 14.71 -9.85 3.14
CA ARG A 206 15.87 -10.37 3.85
C ARG A 206 15.47 -11.04 5.15
N ASN A 207 16.01 -12.23 5.43
CA ASN A 207 15.84 -12.90 6.71
C ASN A 207 16.62 -12.20 7.81
N ASP A 208 16.03 -12.07 8.97
CA ASP A 208 16.70 -11.50 10.15
C ASP A 208 17.87 -12.35 10.64
N ASP A 209 17.73 -13.68 10.60
CA ASP A 209 18.63 -14.61 11.31
C ASP A 209 19.81 -15.16 10.50
N ASN A 210 19.68 -15.34 9.17
CA ASN A 210 20.63 -16.21 8.44
C ASN A 210 21.22 -15.62 7.16
N GLY A 211 20.84 -14.39 6.81
CA GLY A 211 21.35 -13.73 5.63
C GLY A 211 20.79 -14.25 4.30
N GLY A 212 19.77 -15.11 4.33
CA GLY A 212 18.98 -15.53 3.17
C GLY A 212 17.83 -14.58 2.86
N TYR A 213 16.89 -15.05 2.06
CA TYR A 213 15.65 -14.35 1.72
C TYR A 213 14.46 -15.28 1.95
N HIS A 214 13.33 -14.71 2.27
CA HIS A 214 12.03 -15.37 2.34
C HIS A 214 11.03 -14.65 1.44
N GLU A 215 9.91 -15.30 1.17
CA GLU A 215 8.81 -14.70 0.45
C GLU A 215 7.78 -14.11 1.42
N GLU A 216 7.27 -12.95 1.08
CA GLU A 216 6.10 -12.35 1.70
C GLU A 216 4.97 -12.18 0.69
N PHE A 217 3.74 -12.36 1.16
CA PHE A 217 2.53 -12.22 0.34
C PHE A 217 1.53 -11.33 1.05
N ILE A 218 1.10 -10.28 0.37
CA ILE A 218 0.07 -9.37 0.86
C ILE A 218 -1.25 -9.70 0.18
N ALA A 219 -2.34 -9.58 0.94
CA ALA A 219 -3.69 -9.53 0.45
C ALA A 219 -4.49 -8.53 1.28
N SER A 220 -5.09 -7.53 0.64
CA SER A 220 -5.89 -6.51 1.31
C SER A 220 -7.16 -6.17 0.55
N ALA A 221 -8.09 -5.55 1.27
CA ALA A 221 -9.34 -5.03 0.75
C ALA A 221 -9.77 -3.79 1.54
N SER A 222 -9.88 -2.67 0.86
CA SER A 222 -10.36 -1.39 1.41
C SER A 222 -11.69 -1.00 0.76
N VAL A 223 -12.60 -0.47 1.52
CA VAL A 223 -13.87 0.10 1.05
C VAL A 223 -13.94 1.54 1.50
N ASP A 224 -14.02 2.43 0.52
CA ASP A 224 -14.11 3.87 0.68
C ASP A 224 -15.52 4.36 0.44
N HIS A 225 -15.90 5.42 1.15
CA HIS A 225 -17.17 6.08 0.93
C HIS A 225 -17.13 7.56 1.30
N GLN A 226 -17.76 8.39 0.47
CA GLN A 226 -17.96 9.79 0.75
C GLN A 226 -18.99 9.97 1.88
N ILE A 227 -18.57 10.56 3.01
CA ILE A 227 -19.44 10.75 4.18
C ILE A 227 -20.28 12.02 4.02
N ILE A 228 -19.64 13.16 3.75
CA ILE A 228 -20.32 14.44 3.54
C ILE A 228 -19.40 15.46 2.85
N GLY A 229 -19.85 16.03 1.76
CA GLY A 229 -19.12 17.08 1.04
C GLY A 229 -17.77 16.63 0.54
N LYS A 230 -16.68 17.06 1.19
CA LYS A 230 -15.30 16.73 0.86
C LYS A 230 -14.66 15.75 1.84
N LEU A 231 -15.44 15.23 2.75
CA LEU A 231 -15.02 14.27 3.76
C LEU A 231 -15.39 12.86 3.30
N SER A 232 -14.43 11.99 3.19
CA SER A 232 -14.56 10.55 3.00
C SER A 232 -13.95 9.78 4.17
N GLY A 233 -14.15 8.50 4.16
CA GLY A 233 -13.54 7.58 5.11
C GLY A 233 -13.54 6.17 4.56
N PHE A 234 -12.64 5.35 5.08
CA PHE A 234 -12.44 3.98 4.63
C PHE A 234 -12.49 2.97 5.78
N LEU A 235 -12.68 1.73 5.39
CA LEU A 235 -12.50 0.54 6.22
C LEU A 235 -11.74 -0.49 5.43
N GLU A 236 -10.59 -0.92 5.96
CA GLU A 236 -9.69 -1.87 5.32
C GLU A 236 -9.48 -3.11 6.19
N PHE A 237 -9.23 -4.24 5.55
CA PHE A 237 -8.59 -5.40 6.11
C PHE A 237 -7.30 -5.67 5.33
N PHE A 238 -6.18 -5.59 6.03
CA PHE A 238 -4.85 -5.86 5.47
C PHE A 238 -4.26 -7.12 6.08
N SER A 239 -3.49 -7.86 5.27
CA SER A 239 -2.95 -9.16 5.65
C SER A 239 -1.60 -9.39 4.98
N ASN A 240 -0.56 -9.65 5.78
CA ASN A 240 0.78 -10.05 5.32
C ASN A 240 1.11 -11.46 5.82
N PHE A 241 1.45 -12.34 4.90
CA PHE A 241 1.89 -13.70 5.12
C PHE A 241 3.37 -13.84 4.77
N THR A 242 4.18 -14.35 5.69
CA THR A 242 5.60 -14.55 5.45
C THR A 242 5.95 -16.04 5.51
N THR A 243 6.96 -16.45 4.72
CA THR A 243 7.54 -17.80 4.78
C THR A 243 8.74 -17.86 5.74
N GLU A 244 9.08 -16.76 6.39
CA GLU A 244 10.14 -16.74 7.39
C GLU A 244 9.76 -17.60 8.62
N SER A 245 10.73 -18.37 9.10
CA SER A 245 10.52 -19.23 10.26
C SER A 245 10.26 -18.42 11.53
N HIS A 246 9.20 -18.75 12.23
CA HIS A 246 8.78 -18.10 13.48
C HIS A 246 8.14 -16.71 13.34
N ALA A 247 8.15 -16.10 12.16
CA ALA A 247 7.30 -14.96 11.87
C ALA A 247 5.84 -15.44 11.76
N GLY A 248 4.92 -14.64 12.20
CA GLY A 248 3.50 -14.97 12.18
C GLY A 248 2.78 -14.33 10.99
N TRP A 249 1.52 -14.69 10.82
CA TRP A 249 0.61 -13.93 9.98
C TRP A 249 0.28 -12.60 10.66
N ALA A 250 0.62 -11.49 10.00
CA ALA A 250 0.23 -10.14 10.42
C ALA A 250 -1.06 -9.72 9.71
N GLY A 251 -2.07 -9.34 10.50
CA GLY A 251 -3.34 -8.85 9.99
C GLY A 251 -3.80 -7.65 10.79
N THR A 252 -4.33 -6.62 10.09
CA THR A 252 -4.88 -5.41 10.68
C THR A 252 -6.28 -5.13 10.17
N VAL A 253 -7.04 -4.37 10.94
CA VAL A 253 -8.25 -3.67 10.51
C VAL A 253 -7.98 -2.18 10.63
N ASP A 254 -8.14 -1.46 9.54
CA ASP A 254 -7.66 -0.11 9.40
C ASP A 254 -8.84 0.80 9.04
N THR A 255 -8.81 2.02 9.55
CA THR A 255 -9.86 3.01 9.27
C THR A 255 -9.33 4.41 9.45
N GLY A 256 -9.91 5.34 8.71
CA GLY A 256 -9.52 6.73 8.76
C GLY A 256 -10.49 7.67 8.07
N LEU A 257 -10.10 8.92 8.05
CA LEU A 257 -10.81 10.02 7.43
C LEU A 257 -9.89 10.76 6.47
N GLU A 258 -10.45 11.14 5.35
CA GLU A 258 -9.80 11.91 4.31
C GLU A 258 -10.59 13.20 4.07
N TYR A 259 -9.89 14.29 3.90
CA TYR A 259 -10.50 15.57 3.58
C TYR A 259 -9.85 16.23 2.37
N LEU A 260 -10.59 16.32 1.26
CA LEU A 260 -10.16 16.95 0.03
C LEU A 260 -10.22 18.48 0.15
N VAL A 261 -9.11 19.11 0.57
CA VAL A 261 -9.01 20.57 0.74
C VAL A 261 -9.26 21.29 -0.58
N THR A 262 -8.56 20.84 -1.63
CA THR A 262 -8.73 21.27 -3.03
C THR A 262 -8.69 20.05 -3.94
N LYS A 263 -8.92 20.19 -5.25
CA LYS A 263 -8.76 19.10 -6.21
C LYS A 263 -7.35 18.46 -6.25
N ASN A 264 -6.37 19.10 -5.63
CA ASN A 264 -4.97 18.70 -5.66
C ASN A 264 -4.35 18.58 -4.25
N ILE A 265 -5.12 18.75 -3.17
CA ILE A 265 -4.62 18.68 -1.80
C ILE A 265 -5.62 17.90 -0.96
N GLN A 266 -5.16 16.81 -0.35
CA GLN A 266 -5.89 15.98 0.62
C GLN A 266 -5.15 15.98 1.94
N LEU A 267 -5.88 16.03 3.04
CA LEU A 267 -5.39 15.74 4.39
C LEU A 267 -6.06 14.44 4.85
N ASP A 268 -5.35 13.66 5.62
CA ASP A 268 -5.85 12.41 6.19
C ASP A 268 -5.39 12.22 7.65
N CYS A 269 -6.15 11.40 8.37
CA CYS A 269 -5.81 10.93 9.71
C CYS A 269 -6.42 9.55 9.94
N ASP A 270 -5.62 8.60 10.40
CA ASP A 270 -5.91 7.19 10.28
C ASP A 270 -5.33 6.38 11.44
N CYS A 271 -5.82 5.16 11.61
CA CYS A 271 -5.29 4.22 12.58
C CYS A 271 -5.43 2.79 12.09
N TYR A 272 -4.34 2.04 12.13
CA TYR A 272 -4.30 0.60 11.93
C TYR A 272 -4.38 -0.12 13.28
N PHE A 273 -5.20 -1.15 13.36
CA PHE A 273 -5.40 -1.96 14.56
C PHE A 273 -5.02 -3.41 14.29
N GLY A 274 -4.02 -3.92 14.99
CA GLY A 274 -3.61 -5.32 14.91
C GLY A 274 -4.72 -6.25 15.37
N VAL A 275 -5.06 -7.23 14.53
CA VAL A 275 -6.04 -8.29 14.87
C VAL A 275 -5.36 -9.66 15.02
N THR A 276 -4.06 -9.71 14.77
CA THR A 276 -3.22 -10.90 14.96
C THR A 276 -2.04 -10.57 15.86
N ARG A 277 -1.39 -11.60 16.39
CA ARG A 277 -0.27 -11.42 17.31
C ARG A 277 1.02 -10.89 16.66
N ALA A 278 1.17 -11.05 15.36
CA ALA A 278 2.32 -10.58 14.59
C ALA A 278 2.17 -9.14 14.11
N ALA A 279 0.96 -8.58 14.18
CA ALA A 279 0.71 -7.18 13.86
C ALA A 279 0.89 -6.30 15.10
N ALA A 280 1.36 -5.07 14.93
CA ALA A 280 1.40 -4.08 16.01
C ALA A 280 -0.01 -3.82 16.57
N ASP A 281 -0.12 -3.55 17.88
CA ASP A 281 -1.42 -3.35 18.54
C ASP A 281 -2.23 -2.22 17.91
N PHE A 282 -1.57 -1.06 17.66
CA PHE A 282 -2.17 0.06 16.93
C PHE A 282 -1.12 1.02 16.37
N ASN A 283 -1.51 1.69 15.29
CA ASN A 283 -0.62 2.59 14.56
C ASN A 283 -1.42 3.80 14.00
N PRO A 284 -1.61 4.87 14.80
CA PRO A 284 -2.23 6.12 14.36
C PRO A 284 -1.22 7.00 13.62
N PHE A 285 -1.69 7.66 12.57
CA PHE A 285 -0.89 8.63 11.81
C PHE A 285 -1.77 9.71 11.17
N ALA A 286 -1.13 10.73 10.64
CA ALA A 286 -1.77 11.78 9.86
C ALA A 286 -0.82 12.32 8.81
N GLY A 287 -1.36 12.74 7.69
CA GLY A 287 -0.53 13.21 6.59
C GLY A 287 -1.24 14.09 5.58
N ILE A 288 -0.55 14.24 4.46
CA ILE A 288 -0.97 15.11 3.37
C ILE A 288 -0.58 14.52 2.02
N THR A 289 -1.48 14.65 1.06
CA THR A 289 -1.18 14.48 -0.36
C THR A 289 -1.28 15.82 -1.08
N VAL A 290 -0.28 16.13 -1.90
CA VAL A 290 -0.25 17.34 -2.75
C VAL A 290 0.14 16.96 -4.17
N ARG A 291 -0.69 17.34 -5.17
CA ARG A 291 -0.38 17.20 -6.59
C ARG A 291 -0.14 18.57 -7.21
N PHE A 292 0.88 18.69 -8.06
CA PHE A 292 1.32 19.93 -8.73
C PHE A 292 1.90 19.67 -10.11
#